data_7cf2f6ddbc3aa7e33768062d4aaaf5b5
#
_entry.id   7cf2f6ddbc3aa7e33768062d4aaaf5b5
#
_cell.length_a   1.000
_cell.length_b   1.000
_cell.length_c   1.000
_cell.angle_alpha   90.00
_cell.angle_beta   90.00
_cell.angle_gamma   90.00
#
_symmetry.space_group_name_H-M   'P 1'
#
loop_
_entity.id
_entity.type
_entity.pdbx_description
1 polymer ?
#
loop_
_entity_poly.entity_id
_entity_poly.type
_entity_poly.pdbx_seq_one_letter_code
_entity_poly.pdbx_strand_id
1 'polypeptide(L)'
;MTDFALAGTVLTRDLIAASGKRVASRGEIADIRYLKEVAARAPRDARQRALHETKISDPVLESFDAPPLQHLAGPPDARAQIADALCEVRFPDPVWQELDALREEDPVRFQHAVWTAVVSARLFRAALGEAPGLSRLVGGALVHDVGMRLSAQRFRFKRDHLTPNEALTLEDHPIVGALILASSIGDAPAVHFALLHHTRAGFGYPRVEGKPPLRGLDLVSVASAFAALVAPRSFRQQPFNARGAADQLCDEARAGYFDARAVRLLIHCMRGAKGPMNDLRLPRTATGFRPARNHHGVSRDQAQAGA
;
A
#
# COMPACT_ATOMS: atom_id res chain seq x y z
N MET A 1 11.44 -14.03 -8.22
CA MET A 1 10.46 -13.25 -9.00
C MET A 1 9.69 -14.22 -9.87
N THR A 2 8.39 -14.23 -9.75
CA THR A 2 7.46 -15.06 -10.52
C THR A 2 7.38 -14.59 -11.97
N ASP A 3 7.04 -15.51 -12.87
CA ASP A 3 6.94 -15.21 -14.32
C ASP A 3 5.62 -14.47 -14.61
N PHE A 4 5.64 -13.15 -14.49
CA PHE A 4 4.63 -12.27 -15.05
C PHE A 4 5.32 -11.22 -15.94
N ALA A 5 4.65 -10.76 -16.98
CA ALA A 5 5.14 -9.69 -17.83
C ALA A 5 4.68 -8.35 -17.25
N LEU A 6 5.59 -7.41 -17.19
CA LEU A 6 5.35 -6.01 -16.84
C LEU A 6 5.58 -5.18 -18.11
N ALA A 7 4.57 -4.41 -18.51
CA ALA A 7 4.74 -3.43 -19.60
C ALA A 7 5.81 -2.41 -19.18
N GLY A 8 6.84 -2.25 -20.02
CA GLY A 8 7.95 -1.34 -19.73
C GLY A 8 7.49 0.12 -19.68
N THR A 9 7.92 0.83 -18.66
CA THR A 9 7.69 2.27 -18.51
C THR A 9 9.00 3.03 -18.69
N VAL A 10 9.03 4.02 -19.59
CA VAL A 10 10.20 4.89 -19.74
C VAL A 10 10.29 5.86 -18.57
N LEU A 11 11.40 5.84 -17.85
CA LEU A 11 11.64 6.75 -16.74
C LEU A 11 11.83 8.19 -17.26
N THR A 12 10.98 9.09 -16.79
CA THR A 12 11.01 10.51 -17.20
C THR A 12 12.04 11.36 -16.44
N ARG A 13 12.67 10.79 -15.41
CA ARG A 13 13.67 11.44 -14.53
C ARG A 13 14.61 10.40 -13.92
N ASP A 14 15.74 10.86 -13.40
CA ASP A 14 16.60 10.05 -12.54
C ASP A 14 15.87 9.69 -11.24
N LEU A 15 16.01 8.44 -10.80
CA LEU A 15 15.50 7.99 -9.50
C LEU A 15 16.62 8.03 -8.47
N ILE A 16 16.51 8.97 -7.55
CA ILE A 16 17.46 9.17 -6.46
C ILE A 16 16.78 8.73 -5.15
N ALA A 17 17.33 7.71 -4.52
CA ALA A 17 16.90 7.25 -3.21
C ALA A 17 17.15 8.32 -2.13
N ALA A 18 16.46 8.26 -0.99
CA ALA A 18 16.67 9.17 0.14
C ALA A 18 18.10 9.13 0.68
N SER A 19 18.81 8.01 0.49
CA SER A 19 20.24 7.86 0.78
C SER A 19 21.18 8.64 -0.16
N GLY A 20 20.64 9.32 -1.19
CA GLY A 20 21.42 9.98 -2.25
C GLY A 20 21.90 9.03 -3.37
N LYS A 21 21.67 7.72 -3.26
CA LYS A 21 22.06 6.75 -4.29
C LYS A 21 21.16 6.91 -5.53
N ARG A 22 21.76 7.08 -6.71
CA ARG A 22 21.04 6.97 -7.97
C ARG A 22 20.71 5.50 -8.26
N VAL A 23 19.42 5.18 -8.32
CA VAL A 23 18.88 3.83 -8.53
C VAL A 23 18.69 3.55 -10.01
N ALA A 24 18.20 4.54 -10.76
CA ALA A 24 17.94 4.45 -12.18
C ALA A 24 18.10 5.81 -12.85
N SER A 25 18.34 5.83 -14.15
CA SER A 25 18.55 7.05 -14.95
C SER A 25 17.33 7.36 -15.81
N ARG A 26 17.12 8.65 -16.08
CA ARG A 26 16.14 9.09 -17.07
C ARG A 26 16.38 8.39 -18.41
N GLY A 27 15.29 7.95 -19.05
CA GLY A 27 15.31 7.28 -20.35
C GLY A 27 15.45 5.76 -20.27
N GLU A 28 15.79 5.21 -19.12
CA GLU A 28 15.78 3.75 -18.92
C GLU A 28 14.35 3.20 -18.97
N ILE A 29 14.20 1.97 -19.48
CA ILE A 29 12.92 1.28 -19.54
C ILE A 29 12.80 0.39 -18.31
N ALA A 30 11.91 0.76 -17.39
CA ALA A 30 11.59 0.00 -16.20
C ALA A 30 10.60 -1.12 -16.54
N ASP A 31 11.13 -2.27 -16.90
CA ASP A 31 10.41 -3.53 -17.09
C ASP A 31 10.82 -4.56 -16.00
N ILE A 32 10.27 -5.76 -16.07
CA ILE A 32 10.59 -6.83 -15.12
C ILE A 32 12.05 -7.25 -15.19
N ARG A 33 12.69 -7.19 -16.35
CA ARG A 33 14.12 -7.53 -16.52
C ARG A 33 14.98 -6.49 -15.82
N TYR A 34 14.70 -5.21 -16.05
CA TYR A 34 15.43 -4.11 -15.40
C TYR A 34 15.26 -4.17 -13.87
N LEU A 35 14.05 -4.45 -13.38
CA LEU A 35 13.83 -4.63 -11.94
C LEU A 35 14.65 -5.79 -11.37
N LYS A 36 14.74 -6.93 -12.09
CA LYS A 36 15.60 -8.07 -11.69
C LYS A 36 17.08 -7.68 -11.64
N GLU A 37 17.56 -6.91 -12.62
CA GLU A 37 18.94 -6.42 -12.66
C GLU A 37 19.24 -5.49 -11.46
N VAL A 38 18.34 -4.57 -11.16
CA VAL A 38 18.48 -3.69 -9.97
C VAL A 38 18.49 -4.49 -8.69
N ALA A 39 17.58 -5.47 -8.54
CA ALA A 39 17.50 -6.35 -7.38
C ALA A 39 18.78 -7.20 -7.20
N ALA A 40 19.38 -7.68 -8.30
CA ALA A 40 20.59 -8.49 -8.26
C ALA A 40 21.83 -7.71 -7.75
N ARG A 41 21.81 -6.38 -7.86
CA ARG A 41 22.88 -5.49 -7.39
C ARG A 41 22.69 -5.03 -5.93
N ALA A 42 21.60 -5.44 -5.28
CA ALA A 42 21.37 -5.09 -3.87
C ALA A 42 22.44 -5.69 -2.95
N PRO A 43 22.85 -4.99 -1.89
CA PRO A 43 23.77 -5.52 -0.90
C PRO A 43 23.17 -6.75 -0.19
N ARG A 44 23.91 -7.88 -0.19
CA ARG A 44 23.44 -9.14 0.43
C ARG A 44 23.57 -9.14 1.94
N ASP A 45 24.60 -8.45 2.46
CA ASP A 45 24.97 -8.44 3.87
C ASP A 45 24.66 -7.10 4.56
N ALA A 46 23.66 -6.36 4.07
CA ALA A 46 23.26 -5.10 4.69
C ALA A 46 22.68 -5.35 6.08
N ARG A 47 23.24 -4.64 7.09
CA ARG A 47 22.72 -4.69 8.46
C ARG A 47 21.25 -4.34 8.47
N GLN A 48 20.43 -5.20 9.05
CA GLN A 48 19.01 -5.00 9.23
C GLN A 48 18.76 -4.36 10.61
N ARG A 49 17.96 -3.29 10.65
CA ARG A 49 17.43 -2.70 11.89
C ARG A 49 15.95 -3.02 12.03
N ALA A 50 15.50 -3.25 13.24
CA ALA A 50 14.09 -3.43 13.54
C ALA A 50 13.38 -2.06 13.62
N LEU A 51 12.04 -2.06 13.43
CA LEU A 51 11.24 -0.83 13.52
C LEU A 51 11.46 -0.11 14.86
N HIS A 52 11.47 -0.83 15.99
CA HIS A 52 11.65 -0.25 17.32
C HIS A 52 13.03 0.42 17.54
N GLU A 53 14.00 0.17 16.68
CA GLU A 53 15.31 0.83 16.66
C GLU A 53 15.32 2.12 15.81
N THR A 54 14.17 2.53 15.29
CA THR A 54 14.04 3.66 14.36
C THR A 54 13.24 4.81 14.95
N LYS A 55 13.38 6.01 14.39
CA LYS A 55 12.64 7.21 14.79
C LYS A 55 11.14 7.15 14.46
N ILE A 56 10.74 6.22 13.58
CA ILE A 56 9.35 6.09 13.14
C ILE A 56 8.56 5.06 13.96
N SER A 57 9.18 4.44 14.98
CA SER A 57 8.53 3.48 15.85
C SER A 57 7.30 4.06 16.55
N ASP A 58 7.46 5.19 17.23
CA ASP A 58 6.39 5.82 18.00
C ASP A 58 5.20 6.24 17.12
N PRO A 59 5.40 6.97 15.99
CA PRO A 59 4.30 7.26 15.07
C PRO A 59 3.55 6.03 14.55
N VAL A 60 4.23 4.91 14.35
CA VAL A 60 3.58 3.65 13.93
C VAL A 60 2.72 3.09 15.05
N LEU A 61 3.23 3.04 16.27
CA LEU A 61 2.51 2.49 17.43
C LEU A 61 1.32 3.37 17.84
N GLU A 62 1.47 4.69 17.82
CA GLU A 62 0.41 5.65 18.12
C GLU A 62 -0.78 5.55 17.16
N SER A 63 -0.56 5.05 15.93
CA SER A 63 -1.62 4.92 14.93
C SER A 63 -2.76 4.00 15.35
N PHE A 64 -2.53 3.08 16.31
CA PHE A 64 -3.59 2.21 16.84
C PHE A 64 -4.72 2.98 17.53
N ASP A 65 -4.43 4.16 18.06
CA ASP A 65 -5.41 5.01 18.75
C ASP A 65 -6.19 5.90 17.77
N ALA A 66 -5.81 5.89 16.48
CA ALA A 66 -6.51 6.65 15.47
C ALA A 66 -7.98 6.19 15.36
N PRO A 67 -8.97 7.10 15.45
CA PRO A 67 -10.39 6.74 15.46
C PRO A 67 -10.82 5.81 14.32
N PRO A 68 -10.34 5.95 13.08
CA PRO A 68 -10.73 5.06 11.99
C PRO A 68 -10.24 3.61 12.17
N LEU A 69 -9.17 3.39 12.95
CA LEU A 69 -8.53 2.08 13.12
C LEU A 69 -8.96 1.37 14.42
N GLN A 70 -9.59 2.07 15.36
CA GLN A 70 -9.96 1.50 16.69
C GLN A 70 -10.72 0.17 16.58
N HIS A 71 -11.66 0.06 15.64
CA HIS A 71 -12.41 -1.19 15.42
C HIS A 71 -11.58 -2.31 14.78
N LEU A 72 -10.52 -1.98 14.07
CA LEU A 72 -9.63 -2.94 13.43
C LEU A 72 -8.52 -3.42 14.36
N ALA A 73 -8.04 -2.57 15.28
CA ALA A 73 -7.02 -2.95 16.23
C ALA A 73 -7.44 -4.16 17.10
N GLY A 74 -8.77 -4.35 17.29
CA GLY A 74 -9.31 -5.49 18.00
C GLY A 74 -9.16 -5.39 19.54
N PRO A 75 -9.38 -6.50 20.27
CA PRO A 75 -9.18 -6.55 21.70
C PRO A 75 -7.69 -6.38 22.06
N PRO A 76 -7.35 -6.10 23.33
CA PRO A 76 -5.98 -5.83 23.77
C PRO A 76 -4.95 -6.85 23.30
N ASP A 77 -5.25 -8.15 23.37
CA ASP A 77 -4.33 -9.21 22.94
C ASP A 77 -4.06 -9.16 21.42
N ALA A 78 -5.09 -8.93 20.63
CA ALA A 78 -4.92 -8.79 19.18
C ALA A 78 -4.10 -7.55 18.82
N ARG A 79 -4.30 -6.47 19.58
CA ARG A 79 -3.54 -5.22 19.45
C ARG A 79 -2.07 -5.43 19.79
N ALA A 80 -1.75 -6.10 20.89
CA ALA A 80 -0.39 -6.44 21.29
C ALA A 80 0.30 -7.26 20.18
N GLN A 81 -0.35 -8.28 19.67
CA GLN A 81 0.17 -9.12 18.60
C GLN A 81 0.44 -8.37 17.29
N ILE A 82 -0.38 -7.37 16.95
CA ILE A 82 -0.14 -6.51 15.78
C ILE A 82 1.07 -5.61 16.03
N ALA A 83 1.17 -5.04 17.24
CA ALA A 83 2.30 -4.22 17.64
C ALA A 83 3.61 -5.02 17.58
N ASP A 84 3.62 -6.25 18.10
CA ASP A 84 4.78 -7.15 18.05
C ASP A 84 5.19 -7.43 16.58
N ALA A 85 4.22 -7.75 15.73
CA ALA A 85 4.50 -8.01 14.31
C ALA A 85 5.08 -6.79 13.58
N LEU A 86 4.66 -5.58 13.96
CA LEU A 86 5.23 -4.32 13.45
C LEU A 86 6.63 -4.08 14.01
N CYS A 87 6.84 -4.25 15.31
CA CYS A 87 8.14 -4.06 15.96
C CYS A 87 9.22 -5.02 15.41
N GLU A 88 8.83 -6.21 14.97
CA GLU A 88 9.71 -7.19 14.33
C GLU A 88 10.05 -6.89 12.87
N VAL A 89 9.41 -5.91 12.25
CA VAL A 89 9.75 -5.49 10.87
C VAL A 89 11.22 -5.07 10.81
N ARG A 90 11.97 -5.63 9.88
CA ARG A 90 13.41 -5.36 9.71
C ARG A 90 13.71 -4.94 8.29
N PHE A 91 14.45 -3.82 8.18
CA PHE A 91 14.98 -3.34 6.92
C PHE A 91 16.39 -2.77 7.11
N PRO A 92 17.21 -2.70 6.03
CA PRO A 92 18.45 -1.95 6.05
C PRO A 92 18.17 -0.44 6.08
N ASP A 93 19.14 0.32 6.56
CA ASP A 93 19.04 1.78 6.73
C ASP A 93 18.50 2.55 5.52
N PRO A 94 18.86 2.25 4.26
CA PRO A 94 18.31 2.96 3.12
C PRO A 94 16.78 2.89 3.00
N VAL A 95 16.15 1.78 3.42
CA VAL A 95 14.69 1.64 3.40
C VAL A 95 14.05 2.50 4.50
N TRP A 96 14.65 2.52 5.70
CA TRP A 96 14.20 3.39 6.78
C TRP A 96 14.34 4.88 6.43
N GLN A 97 15.40 5.25 5.71
CA GLN A 97 15.60 6.60 5.20
C GLN A 97 14.50 7.03 4.22
N GLU A 98 14.02 6.12 3.36
CA GLU A 98 12.88 6.42 2.47
C GLU A 98 11.60 6.72 3.25
N LEU A 99 11.31 5.95 4.31
CA LEU A 99 10.15 6.20 5.16
C LEU A 99 10.29 7.48 6.00
N ASP A 100 11.49 7.76 6.50
CA ASP A 100 11.76 8.99 7.26
C ASP A 100 11.65 10.23 6.36
N ALA A 101 12.19 10.16 5.15
CA ALA A 101 12.03 11.22 4.14
C ALA A 101 10.55 11.39 3.73
N LEU A 102 9.81 10.29 3.57
CA LEU A 102 8.37 10.37 3.30
C LEU A 102 7.62 11.05 4.46
N ARG A 103 7.97 10.75 5.71
CA ARG A 103 7.38 11.36 6.90
C ARG A 103 7.62 12.87 6.95
N GLU A 104 8.84 13.30 6.61
CA GLU A 104 9.21 14.73 6.62
C GLU A 104 8.60 15.49 5.44
N GLU A 105 8.61 14.91 4.26
CA GLU A 105 8.16 15.57 3.03
C GLU A 105 6.64 15.52 2.84
N ASP A 106 5.98 14.40 3.21
CA ASP A 106 4.53 14.19 3.05
C ASP A 106 3.95 13.36 4.20
N PRO A 107 3.69 13.98 5.36
CA PRO A 107 3.14 13.30 6.54
C PRO A 107 1.82 12.58 6.29
N VAL A 108 1.00 13.06 5.36
CA VAL A 108 -0.29 12.44 5.02
C VAL A 108 -0.09 11.09 4.32
N ARG A 109 0.92 10.98 3.45
CA ARG A 109 1.27 9.71 2.80
C ARG A 109 2.00 8.77 3.74
N PHE A 110 2.85 9.31 4.60
CA PHE A 110 3.44 8.51 5.67
C PHE A 110 2.36 7.90 6.57
N GLN A 111 1.39 8.70 7.01
CA GLN A 111 0.25 8.20 7.79
C GLN A 111 -0.53 7.10 7.03
N HIS A 112 -0.74 7.28 5.73
CA HIS A 112 -1.36 6.27 4.88
C HIS A 112 -0.56 4.95 4.88
N ALA A 113 0.76 5.02 4.71
CA ALA A 113 1.64 3.85 4.74
C ALA A 113 1.55 3.12 6.09
N VAL A 114 1.60 3.86 7.20
CA VAL A 114 1.45 3.32 8.56
C VAL A 114 0.09 2.67 8.76
N TRP A 115 -1.00 3.34 8.40
CA TRP A 115 -2.35 2.79 8.54
C TRP A 115 -2.54 1.55 7.67
N THR A 116 -1.98 1.54 6.46
CA THR A 116 -1.98 0.34 5.60
C THR A 116 -1.26 -0.82 6.29
N ALA A 117 -0.11 -0.58 6.91
CA ALA A 117 0.64 -1.61 7.63
C ALA A 117 -0.15 -2.18 8.82
N VAL A 118 -0.78 -1.32 9.64
CA VAL A 118 -1.62 -1.73 10.78
C VAL A 118 -2.80 -2.58 10.32
N VAL A 119 -3.54 -2.12 9.32
CA VAL A 119 -4.68 -2.87 8.76
C VAL A 119 -4.21 -4.18 8.15
N SER A 120 -3.11 -4.17 7.38
CA SER A 120 -2.53 -5.38 6.78
C SER A 120 -2.08 -6.38 7.84
N ALA A 121 -1.44 -5.94 8.92
CA ALA A 121 -1.03 -6.80 10.03
C ALA A 121 -2.23 -7.51 10.65
N ARG A 122 -3.34 -6.80 10.85
CA ARG A 122 -4.60 -7.38 11.33
C ARG A 122 -5.16 -8.43 10.36
N LEU A 123 -5.17 -8.11 9.06
CA LEU A 123 -5.68 -9.02 8.03
C LEU A 123 -4.78 -10.25 7.87
N PHE A 124 -3.46 -10.07 7.84
CA PHE A 124 -2.51 -11.18 7.77
C PHE A 124 -2.64 -12.10 8.98
N ARG A 125 -2.74 -11.53 10.17
CA ARG A 125 -2.94 -12.32 11.39
C ARG A 125 -4.22 -13.14 11.35
N ALA A 126 -5.33 -12.54 10.92
CA ALA A 126 -6.60 -13.24 10.79
C ALA A 126 -6.60 -14.32 9.70
N ALA A 127 -5.84 -14.12 8.61
CA ALA A 127 -5.76 -15.06 7.49
C ALA A 127 -4.74 -16.18 7.70
N LEU A 128 -3.64 -15.92 8.39
CA LEU A 128 -2.45 -16.77 8.44
C LEU A 128 -2.10 -17.25 9.85
N GLY A 129 -2.72 -16.68 10.89
CA GLY A 129 -2.33 -16.92 12.27
C GLY A 129 -0.91 -16.43 12.57
N GLU A 130 -0.16 -17.19 13.36
CA GLU A 130 1.24 -16.93 13.71
C GLU A 130 2.22 -17.52 12.69
N ALA A 131 1.96 -17.28 11.41
CA ALA A 131 2.80 -17.82 10.36
C ALA A 131 4.23 -17.21 10.39
N PRO A 132 5.28 -18.01 10.20
CA PRO A 132 6.63 -17.50 10.02
C PRO A 132 6.68 -16.49 8.87
N GLY A 133 7.37 -15.37 9.08
CA GLY A 133 7.53 -14.33 8.07
C GLY A 133 6.37 -13.31 8.02
N LEU A 134 5.45 -13.32 8.98
CA LEU A 134 4.39 -12.32 9.10
C LEU A 134 4.95 -10.89 9.11
N SER A 135 6.01 -10.63 9.87
CA SER A 135 6.69 -9.33 9.93
C SER A 135 7.23 -8.86 8.58
N ARG A 136 7.67 -9.79 7.70
CA ARG A 136 8.10 -9.44 6.33
C ARG A 136 6.94 -8.96 5.46
N LEU A 137 5.76 -9.58 5.60
CA LEU A 137 4.55 -9.15 4.88
C LEU A 137 4.05 -7.80 5.40
N VAL A 138 4.06 -7.62 6.73
CA VAL A 138 3.70 -6.35 7.38
C VAL A 138 4.68 -5.24 6.98
N GLY A 139 5.97 -5.52 6.97
CA GLY A 139 6.99 -4.60 6.49
C GLY A 139 6.77 -4.21 5.03
N GLY A 140 6.42 -5.18 4.17
CA GLY A 140 6.07 -4.91 2.79
C GLY A 140 4.88 -3.97 2.65
N ALA A 141 3.85 -4.14 3.49
CA ALA A 141 2.71 -3.22 3.53
C ALA A 141 3.10 -1.81 4.04
N LEU A 142 4.06 -1.72 4.97
CA LEU A 142 4.56 -0.42 5.47
C LEU A 142 5.28 0.39 4.38
N VAL A 143 6.00 -0.27 3.49
CA VAL A 143 6.81 0.41 2.46
C VAL A 143 6.17 0.39 1.06
N HIS A 144 4.93 -0.11 0.92
CA HIS A 144 4.29 -0.32 -0.38
C HIS A 144 4.22 0.95 -1.24
N ASP A 145 4.14 2.11 -0.59
CA ASP A 145 3.83 3.40 -1.23
C ASP A 145 5.04 4.39 -1.23
N VAL A 146 6.27 3.92 -0.91
CA VAL A 146 7.45 4.79 -0.83
C VAL A 146 7.75 5.53 -2.15
N GLY A 147 7.37 4.96 -3.28
CA GLY A 147 7.53 5.60 -4.59
C GLY A 147 6.74 6.91 -4.75
N MET A 148 5.68 7.10 -3.94
CA MET A 148 4.89 8.32 -3.93
C MET A 148 5.71 9.55 -3.53
N ARG A 149 6.75 9.40 -2.73
CA ARG A 149 7.66 10.49 -2.36
C ARG A 149 8.20 11.22 -3.61
N LEU A 150 8.58 10.45 -4.62
CA LEU A 150 9.07 11.01 -5.87
C LEU A 150 7.95 11.31 -6.87
N SER A 151 6.99 10.40 -7.06
CA SER A 151 5.98 10.52 -8.11
C SER A 151 4.94 11.62 -7.83
N ALA A 152 4.59 11.86 -6.56
CA ALA A 152 3.57 12.85 -6.20
C ALA A 152 4.12 14.21 -5.75
N GLN A 153 5.42 14.43 -5.73
CA GLN A 153 6.07 15.61 -5.13
C GLN A 153 5.48 16.94 -5.61
N ARG A 154 5.16 17.06 -6.90
CA ARG A 154 4.70 18.32 -7.49
C ARG A 154 3.22 18.65 -7.21
N PHE A 155 2.40 17.65 -6.88
CA PHE A 155 0.96 17.80 -6.71
C PHE A 155 0.40 17.24 -5.39
N ARG A 156 1.28 16.96 -4.43
CA ARG A 156 0.90 16.38 -3.12
C ARG A 156 -0.13 17.20 -2.34
N PHE A 157 -0.15 18.53 -2.54
CA PHE A 157 -1.09 19.44 -1.89
C PHE A 157 -2.23 19.91 -2.80
N LYS A 158 -2.34 19.36 -4.00
CA LYS A 158 -3.38 19.74 -4.95
C LYS A 158 -4.77 19.41 -4.38
N ARG A 159 -5.69 20.35 -4.50
CA ARG A 159 -7.09 20.21 -4.04
C ARG A 159 -8.05 19.83 -5.16
N ASP A 160 -7.69 20.17 -6.38
CA ASP A 160 -8.48 19.90 -7.58
C ASP A 160 -8.12 18.54 -8.19
N HIS A 161 -8.87 18.14 -9.21
CA HIS A 161 -8.58 16.94 -9.98
C HIS A 161 -7.17 16.97 -10.56
N LEU A 162 -6.55 15.81 -10.62
CA LEU A 162 -5.29 15.64 -11.35
C LEU A 162 -5.56 15.80 -12.84
N THR A 163 -4.67 16.49 -13.53
CA THR A 163 -4.64 16.45 -14.98
C THR A 163 -4.25 15.04 -15.47
N PRO A 164 -4.54 14.66 -16.71
CA PRO A 164 -4.12 13.36 -17.26
C PRO A 164 -2.63 13.07 -17.07
N ASN A 165 -1.75 14.06 -17.29
CA ASN A 165 -0.31 13.91 -17.11
C ASN A 165 0.09 13.74 -15.63
N GLU A 166 -0.58 14.42 -14.71
CA GLU A 166 -0.35 14.21 -13.28
C GLU A 166 -0.83 12.83 -12.84
N ALA A 167 -1.95 12.35 -13.37
CA ALA A 167 -2.45 11.00 -13.11
C ALA A 167 -1.45 9.95 -13.59
N LEU A 168 -0.93 10.07 -14.82
CA LEU A 168 0.12 9.19 -15.34
C LEU A 168 1.37 9.22 -14.47
N THR A 169 1.80 10.41 -14.03
CA THR A 169 2.94 10.54 -13.12
C THR A 169 2.67 9.87 -11.76
N LEU A 170 1.44 9.91 -11.30
CA LEU A 170 1.03 9.21 -10.08
C LEU A 170 1.10 7.69 -10.29
N GLU A 171 0.64 7.20 -11.44
CA GLU A 171 0.64 5.78 -11.78
C GLU A 171 2.05 5.17 -11.92
N ASP A 172 3.10 5.98 -11.99
CA ASP A 172 4.50 5.52 -11.97
C ASP A 172 4.99 5.08 -10.58
N HIS A 173 4.31 5.51 -9.47
CA HIS A 173 4.85 5.27 -8.13
C HIS A 173 5.06 3.79 -7.77
N PRO A 174 4.28 2.80 -8.25
CA PRO A 174 4.55 1.41 -7.95
C PRO A 174 5.89 0.94 -8.54
N ILE A 175 6.20 1.34 -9.77
CA ILE A 175 7.47 1.02 -10.44
C ILE A 175 8.62 1.74 -9.74
N VAL A 176 8.46 3.03 -9.44
CA VAL A 176 9.44 3.84 -8.71
C VAL A 176 9.75 3.23 -7.35
N GLY A 177 8.71 2.90 -6.57
CA GLY A 177 8.85 2.28 -5.26
C GLY A 177 9.54 0.92 -5.32
N ALA A 178 9.15 0.09 -6.28
CA ALA A 178 9.75 -1.23 -6.48
C ALA A 178 11.24 -1.12 -6.82
N LEU A 179 11.65 -0.21 -7.69
CA LEU A 179 13.06 0.01 -8.04
C LEU A 179 13.87 0.50 -6.84
N ILE A 180 13.35 1.47 -6.08
CA ILE A 180 14.00 1.98 -4.86
C ILE A 180 14.22 0.83 -3.86
N LEU A 181 13.17 0.06 -3.55
CA LEU A 181 13.25 -1.05 -2.62
C LEU A 181 14.18 -2.16 -3.15
N ALA A 182 14.04 -2.56 -4.41
CA ALA A 182 14.87 -3.59 -5.02
C ALA A 182 16.37 -3.26 -4.94
N SER A 183 16.73 -1.98 -5.08
CA SER A 183 18.13 -1.54 -4.99
C SER A 183 18.76 -1.72 -3.60
N SER A 184 17.93 -1.92 -2.57
CA SER A 184 18.34 -2.00 -1.16
C SER A 184 18.12 -3.37 -0.54
N ILE A 185 17.05 -4.10 -0.94
CA ILE A 185 16.64 -5.38 -0.34
C ILE A 185 16.53 -6.54 -1.33
N GLY A 186 16.91 -6.31 -2.59
CA GLY A 186 16.84 -7.35 -3.63
C GLY A 186 15.40 -7.78 -3.94
N ASP A 187 15.22 -9.07 -4.28
CA ASP A 187 13.91 -9.66 -4.55
C ASP A 187 13.20 -10.07 -3.26
N ALA A 188 12.36 -9.21 -2.73
CA ALA A 188 11.64 -9.39 -1.47
C ALA A 188 10.13 -9.11 -1.63
N PRO A 189 9.26 -9.65 -0.75
CA PRO A 189 7.81 -9.38 -0.79
C PRO A 189 7.47 -7.90 -0.82
N ALA A 190 8.24 -7.06 -0.13
CA ALA A 190 8.06 -5.61 -0.12
C ALA A 190 8.16 -4.97 -1.52
N VAL A 191 9.08 -5.45 -2.36
CA VAL A 191 9.23 -4.99 -3.75
C VAL A 191 7.99 -5.32 -4.57
N HIS A 192 7.46 -6.52 -4.38
CA HIS A 192 6.27 -6.98 -5.09
C HIS A 192 5.01 -6.25 -4.61
N PHE A 193 4.88 -5.96 -3.32
CA PHE A 193 3.76 -5.17 -2.82
C PHE A 193 3.83 -3.74 -3.36
N ALA A 194 5.01 -3.12 -3.37
CA ALA A 194 5.18 -1.81 -3.96
C ALA A 194 4.79 -1.80 -5.45
N LEU A 195 5.24 -2.81 -6.22
CA LEU A 195 4.95 -2.89 -7.64
C LEU A 195 3.47 -3.15 -7.96
N LEU A 196 2.80 -4.00 -7.16
CA LEU A 196 1.56 -4.66 -7.61
C LEU A 196 0.30 -4.26 -6.82
N HIS A 197 0.40 -3.44 -5.76
CA HIS A 197 -0.74 -3.13 -4.89
C HIS A 197 -1.89 -2.40 -5.58
N HIS A 198 -1.65 -1.77 -6.74
CA HIS A 198 -2.68 -1.19 -7.61
C HIS A 198 -3.07 -2.07 -8.80
N THR A 199 -2.43 -3.22 -8.98
CA THR A 199 -2.77 -4.14 -10.06
C THR A 199 -4.10 -4.83 -9.77
N ARG A 200 -4.98 -4.89 -10.75
CA ARG A 200 -6.30 -5.53 -10.69
C ARG A 200 -6.48 -6.39 -11.93
N ALA A 201 -7.36 -7.39 -11.86
CA ALA A 201 -7.69 -8.24 -13.01
C ALA A 201 -8.29 -7.39 -14.16
N GLY A 202 -7.55 -7.27 -15.26
CA GLY A 202 -7.96 -6.54 -16.45
C GLY A 202 -7.84 -5.01 -16.37
N PHE A 203 -7.42 -4.44 -15.24
CA PHE A 203 -7.25 -2.99 -15.05
C PHE A 203 -6.34 -2.68 -13.86
N GLY A 204 -6.12 -1.39 -13.57
CA GLY A 204 -5.15 -0.94 -12.58
C GLY A 204 -3.78 -0.70 -13.21
N TYR A 205 -2.80 -0.43 -12.37
CA TYR A 205 -1.44 -0.11 -12.80
C TYR A 205 -0.40 -0.64 -11.78
N PRO A 206 0.83 -0.93 -12.22
CA PRO A 206 1.20 -1.04 -13.63
C PRO A 206 0.44 -2.20 -14.30
N ARG A 207 0.32 -2.16 -15.62
CA ARG A 207 -0.30 -3.28 -16.33
C ARG A 207 0.64 -4.48 -16.33
N VAL A 208 0.12 -5.60 -15.86
CA VAL A 208 0.83 -6.88 -15.82
C VAL A 208 0.00 -7.93 -16.54
N GLU A 209 0.67 -8.81 -17.27
CA GLU A 209 0.05 -10.00 -17.87
C GLU A 209 0.19 -11.18 -16.88
N GLY A 210 -0.89 -11.91 -16.70
CA GLY A 210 -0.98 -12.99 -15.73
C GLY A 210 -1.37 -12.51 -14.33
N LYS A 211 -1.58 -13.47 -13.43
CA LYS A 211 -1.84 -13.20 -12.00
C LYS A 211 -0.56 -13.46 -11.22
N PRO A 212 0.08 -12.43 -10.68
CA PRO A 212 1.26 -12.65 -9.86
C PRO A 212 0.88 -13.50 -8.63
N PRO A 213 1.53 -14.64 -8.39
CA PRO A 213 1.25 -15.51 -7.25
C PRO A 213 1.92 -14.95 -5.98
N LEU A 214 1.55 -13.75 -5.56
CA LEU A 214 2.03 -13.13 -4.35
C LEU A 214 1.00 -13.30 -3.23
N ARG A 215 1.34 -14.13 -2.25
CA ARG A 215 0.49 -14.34 -1.07
C ARG A 215 0.31 -13.03 -0.31
N GLY A 216 -0.94 -12.65 -0.10
CA GLY A 216 -1.30 -11.46 0.67
C GLY A 216 -1.40 -10.16 -0.13
N LEU A 217 -1.14 -10.15 -1.44
CA LEU A 217 -1.28 -8.95 -2.26
C LEU A 217 -2.71 -8.37 -2.18
N ASP A 218 -3.73 -9.22 -2.27
CA ASP A 218 -5.13 -8.79 -2.18
C ASP A 218 -5.45 -8.16 -0.82
N LEU A 219 -4.81 -8.64 0.26
CA LEU A 219 -4.97 -8.10 1.61
C LEU A 219 -4.32 -6.70 1.72
N VAL A 220 -3.10 -6.52 1.20
CA VAL A 220 -2.44 -5.20 1.16
C VAL A 220 -3.23 -4.23 0.31
N SER A 221 -3.73 -4.66 -0.85
CA SER A 221 -4.54 -3.83 -1.74
C SER A 221 -5.82 -3.33 -1.08
N VAL A 222 -6.53 -4.20 -0.35
CA VAL A 222 -7.75 -3.84 0.41
C VAL A 222 -7.39 -2.94 1.59
N ALA A 223 -6.30 -3.23 2.31
CA ALA A 223 -5.84 -2.42 3.44
C ALA A 223 -5.45 -1.01 3.01
N SER A 224 -4.70 -0.88 1.90
CA SER A 224 -4.31 0.41 1.32
C SER A 224 -5.54 1.21 0.89
N ALA A 225 -6.49 0.59 0.20
CA ALA A 225 -7.73 1.26 -0.19
C ALA A 225 -8.55 1.71 1.03
N PHE A 226 -8.70 0.87 2.05
CA PHE A 226 -9.37 1.24 3.29
C PHE A 226 -8.68 2.43 3.96
N ALA A 227 -7.36 2.37 4.17
CA ALA A 227 -6.57 3.44 4.75
C ALA A 227 -6.71 4.75 3.96
N ALA A 228 -6.70 4.67 2.62
CA ALA A 228 -6.88 5.84 1.76
C ALA A 228 -8.29 6.48 1.90
N LEU A 229 -9.33 5.67 2.09
CA LEU A 229 -10.71 6.15 2.26
C LEU A 229 -10.91 6.88 3.59
N VAL A 230 -10.38 6.34 4.68
CA VAL A 230 -10.56 6.88 6.03
C VAL A 230 -9.56 7.99 6.38
N ALA A 231 -8.48 8.15 5.61
CA ALA A 231 -7.50 9.21 5.83
C ALA A 231 -8.00 10.57 5.33
N PRO A 232 -7.67 11.67 6.03
CA PRO A 232 -7.81 13.02 5.48
C PRO A 232 -6.99 13.17 4.19
N ARG A 233 -7.51 13.90 3.22
CA ARG A 233 -6.83 14.19 1.93
C ARG A 233 -7.06 15.65 1.55
N SER A 234 -6.10 16.28 0.88
CA SER A 234 -6.21 17.69 0.45
C SER A 234 -7.43 17.95 -0.45
N PHE A 235 -7.81 16.97 -1.26
CA PHE A 235 -8.92 17.03 -2.21
C PHE A 235 -10.26 16.55 -1.64
N ARG A 236 -10.29 16.06 -0.39
CA ARG A 236 -11.48 15.51 0.26
C ARG A 236 -11.64 16.10 1.66
N GLN A 237 -12.56 17.03 1.84
CA GLN A 237 -12.74 17.75 3.11
C GLN A 237 -13.13 16.85 4.28
N GLN A 238 -13.97 15.86 4.02
CA GLN A 238 -14.37 14.88 5.04
C GLN A 238 -13.98 13.47 4.56
N PRO A 239 -13.21 12.71 5.33
CA PRO A 239 -12.94 11.32 5.01
C PRO A 239 -14.19 10.46 5.19
N PHE A 240 -14.17 9.26 4.63
CA PHE A 240 -15.14 8.23 4.97
C PHE A 240 -15.04 7.89 6.46
N ASN A 241 -16.16 7.58 7.10
CA ASN A 241 -16.04 6.82 8.34
C ASN A 241 -15.70 5.35 8.03
N ALA A 242 -15.25 4.60 9.03
CA ALA A 242 -14.80 3.22 8.83
C ALA A 242 -15.88 2.33 8.18
N ARG A 243 -17.17 2.53 8.55
CA ARG A 243 -18.28 1.81 7.96
C ARG A 243 -18.49 2.19 6.49
N GLY A 244 -18.47 3.47 6.16
CA GLY A 244 -18.62 3.94 4.77
C GLY A 244 -17.48 3.47 3.86
N ALA A 245 -16.25 3.40 4.39
CA ALA A 245 -15.11 2.83 3.68
C ALA A 245 -15.30 1.34 3.40
N ALA A 246 -15.78 0.56 4.38
CA ALA A 246 -16.09 -0.85 4.20
C ALA A 246 -17.23 -1.05 3.17
N ASP A 247 -18.28 -0.23 3.22
CA ASP A 247 -19.38 -0.27 2.26
C ASP A 247 -18.90 0.05 0.84
N GLN A 248 -17.98 1.02 0.68
CA GLN A 248 -17.34 1.35 -0.61
C GLN A 248 -16.56 0.15 -1.16
N LEU A 249 -15.74 -0.49 -0.33
CA LEU A 249 -14.97 -1.67 -0.73
C LEU A 249 -15.88 -2.86 -1.08
N CYS A 250 -17.06 -3.00 -0.45
CA CYS A 250 -18.05 -4.00 -0.84
C CYS A 250 -18.60 -3.75 -2.26
N ASP A 251 -18.87 -2.48 -2.60
CA ASP A 251 -19.32 -2.11 -3.94
C ASP A 251 -18.23 -2.39 -4.97
N GLU A 252 -16.99 -2.00 -4.68
CA GLU A 252 -15.83 -2.25 -5.54
C GLU A 252 -15.52 -3.74 -5.70
N ALA A 253 -15.69 -4.55 -4.64
CA ALA A 253 -15.55 -6.00 -4.74
C ALA A 253 -16.65 -6.65 -5.60
N ARG A 254 -17.89 -6.15 -5.52
CA ARG A 254 -18.98 -6.61 -6.41
C ARG A 254 -18.74 -6.23 -7.87
N ALA A 255 -18.10 -5.09 -8.10
CA ALA A 255 -17.68 -4.66 -9.43
C ALA A 255 -16.39 -5.36 -9.94
N GLY A 256 -15.80 -6.27 -9.14
CA GLY A 256 -14.60 -7.01 -9.51
C GLY A 256 -13.28 -6.25 -9.30
N TYR A 257 -13.31 -5.11 -8.61
CA TYR A 257 -12.10 -4.30 -8.36
C TYR A 257 -11.23 -4.86 -7.24
N PHE A 258 -11.80 -5.54 -6.27
CA PHE A 258 -11.09 -6.20 -5.19
C PHE A 258 -11.51 -7.66 -5.04
N ASP A 259 -10.62 -8.46 -4.48
CA ASP A 259 -10.97 -9.82 -4.08
C ASP A 259 -12.04 -9.80 -2.97
N ALA A 260 -13.16 -10.46 -3.23
CA ALA A 260 -14.28 -10.47 -2.30
C ALA A 260 -13.98 -11.19 -0.98
N ARG A 261 -12.98 -12.10 -0.94
CA ARG A 261 -12.56 -12.78 0.29
C ARG A 261 -11.73 -11.84 1.15
N ALA A 262 -10.86 -11.04 0.54
CA ALA A 262 -10.07 -10.03 1.23
C ALA A 262 -10.98 -8.95 1.85
N VAL A 263 -12.01 -8.48 1.13
CA VAL A 263 -12.99 -7.52 1.67
C VAL A 263 -13.83 -8.15 2.79
N ARG A 264 -14.26 -9.40 2.66
CA ARG A 264 -14.94 -10.13 3.74
C ARG A 264 -14.08 -10.23 4.98
N LEU A 265 -12.79 -10.51 4.83
CA LEU A 265 -11.85 -10.59 5.94
C LEU A 265 -11.71 -9.24 6.66
N LEU A 266 -11.64 -8.12 5.92
CA LEU A 266 -11.65 -6.79 6.50
C LEU A 266 -12.90 -6.57 7.36
N ILE A 267 -14.09 -6.85 6.83
CA ILE A 267 -15.35 -6.70 7.57
C ILE A 267 -15.40 -7.63 8.79
N HIS A 268 -14.91 -8.86 8.65
CA HIS A 268 -14.80 -9.79 9.76
C HIS A 268 -13.94 -9.22 10.88
N CYS A 269 -12.78 -8.68 10.57
CA CYS A 269 -11.90 -8.03 11.53
C CYS A 269 -12.56 -6.80 12.18
N MET A 270 -13.25 -5.95 11.42
CA MET A 270 -13.98 -4.79 11.94
C MET A 270 -15.12 -5.19 12.91
N ARG A 271 -15.66 -6.39 12.78
CA ARG A 271 -16.67 -6.96 13.68
C ARG A 271 -16.07 -7.70 14.88
N GLY A 272 -14.76 -7.54 15.13
CA GLY A 272 -14.04 -8.21 16.21
C GLY A 272 -13.72 -9.68 15.93
N ALA A 273 -13.73 -10.09 14.67
CA ALA A 273 -13.45 -11.46 14.21
C ALA A 273 -14.34 -12.54 14.86
N LYS A 274 -15.60 -12.21 15.16
CA LYS A 274 -16.56 -13.14 15.78
C LYS A 274 -17.27 -13.99 14.72
N GLY A 275 -17.38 -15.29 14.98
CA GLY A 275 -18.04 -16.26 14.11
C GLY A 275 -17.24 -16.65 12.86
N PRO A 276 -17.72 -17.58 12.03
CA PRO A 276 -17.04 -18.01 10.81
C PRO A 276 -17.05 -16.92 9.74
N MET A 277 -15.89 -16.62 9.16
CA MET A 277 -15.76 -15.64 8.07
C MET A 277 -16.58 -16.04 6.83
N ASN A 278 -16.70 -17.35 6.56
CA ASN A 278 -17.40 -17.86 5.38
C ASN A 278 -18.91 -17.58 5.39
N ASP A 279 -19.51 -17.41 6.57
CA ASP A 279 -20.93 -17.08 6.74
C ASP A 279 -21.21 -15.58 6.51
N LEU A 280 -20.16 -14.77 6.43
CA LEU A 280 -20.30 -13.34 6.26
C LEU A 280 -20.61 -13.01 4.80
N ARG A 281 -21.81 -12.48 4.56
CA ARG A 281 -22.21 -11.94 3.27
C ARG A 281 -21.82 -10.46 3.16
N LEU A 282 -21.31 -10.06 2.00
CA LEU A 282 -21.05 -8.64 1.74
C LEU A 282 -22.39 -7.87 1.77
N PRO A 283 -22.52 -6.82 2.59
CA PRO A 283 -23.74 -6.01 2.67
C PRO A 283 -24.11 -5.43 1.31
N ARG A 284 -25.41 -5.45 0.97
CA ARG A 284 -25.93 -4.85 -0.26
C ARG A 284 -26.32 -3.38 -0.08
N THR A 285 -26.59 -2.97 1.16
CA THR A 285 -27.01 -1.62 1.49
C THR A 285 -25.90 -0.90 2.21
N ALA A 286 -25.51 0.24 1.70
CA ALA A 286 -24.56 1.13 2.35
C ALA A 286 -25.28 1.88 3.50
N THR A 287 -24.64 1.93 4.66
CA THR A 287 -25.16 2.61 5.86
C THR A 287 -24.12 3.55 6.48
N GLY A 288 -22.87 3.46 6.04
CA GLY A 288 -21.79 4.32 6.52
C GLY A 288 -21.76 5.67 5.80
N PHE A 289 -21.10 6.65 6.41
CA PHE A 289 -20.88 7.96 5.80
C PHE A 289 -19.87 7.85 4.65
N ARG A 290 -20.30 8.32 3.47
CA ARG A 290 -19.49 8.47 2.27
C ARG A 290 -19.55 9.92 1.82
N PRO A 291 -18.44 10.61 1.61
CA PRO A 291 -18.45 11.98 1.11
C PRO A 291 -19.01 12.04 -0.31
N ALA A 292 -19.79 13.10 -0.62
CA ALA A 292 -20.38 13.29 -1.94
C ALA A 292 -19.33 13.48 -3.05
N ARG A 293 -18.15 14.03 -2.71
CA ARG A 293 -17.00 14.16 -3.61
C ARG A 293 -15.89 13.28 -3.09
N ASN A 294 -15.66 12.19 -3.78
CA ASN A 294 -14.57 11.27 -3.51
C ASN A 294 -13.77 11.07 -4.78
N HIS A 295 -12.66 11.79 -4.89
CA HIS A 295 -11.73 11.61 -5.98
C HIS A 295 -10.73 10.53 -5.55
N HIS A 296 -11.03 9.28 -5.86
CA HIS A 296 -10.03 8.22 -5.84
C HIS A 296 -9.01 8.52 -6.93
N GLY A 297 -7.87 9.06 -6.61
CA GLY A 297 -6.68 9.35 -7.40
C GLY A 297 -6.65 9.06 -8.91
N VAL A 298 -7.40 8.10 -9.41
CA VAL A 298 -7.62 7.82 -10.82
C VAL A 298 -9.13 7.68 -11.04
N SER A 299 -9.78 8.76 -11.45
CA SER A 299 -11.19 8.76 -11.86
C SER A 299 -11.31 7.98 -13.16
N ARG A 300 -11.90 6.79 -13.09
CA ARG A 300 -12.19 5.95 -14.26
C ARG A 300 -13.32 6.48 -15.12
N ASP A 301 -14.13 7.37 -14.58
CA ASP A 301 -15.28 7.94 -15.29
C ASP A 301 -14.88 8.89 -16.43
N GLN A 302 -13.61 9.35 -16.45
CA GLN A 302 -13.11 10.19 -17.54
C GLN A 302 -12.60 9.39 -18.75
N ALA A 303 -12.29 8.10 -18.59
CA ALA A 303 -11.86 7.26 -19.72
C ALA A 303 -13.04 6.80 -20.60
N GLN A 304 -14.28 6.86 -20.11
CA GLN A 304 -15.49 6.50 -20.87
C GLN A 304 -16.21 7.69 -21.51
N ALA A 305 -15.87 8.92 -21.14
CA ALA A 305 -16.48 10.13 -21.70
C ALA A 305 -15.73 10.69 -22.94
N GLY A 306 -14.65 10.02 -23.37
CA GLY A 306 -13.80 10.42 -24.50
C GLY A 306 -13.69 9.38 -25.64
N ALA A 307 -14.61 8.41 -25.70
CA ALA A 307 -14.68 7.44 -26.79
C ALA A 307 -15.94 7.61 -27.64
#